data_d5cc3768e7c1768ef68c9a315d683751
#
_entry.id   d5cc3768e7c1768ef68c9a315d683751
#
_cell.length_a   1.000
_cell.length_b   1.000
_cell.length_c   1.000
_cell.angle_alpha   90.00
_cell.angle_beta   90.00
_cell.angle_gamma   90.00
#
_symmetry.space_group_name_H-M   'P 1'
#
loop_
_entity.id
_entity.type
_entity.pdbx_description
1 polymer ?
#
loop_
_entity_poly.entity_id
_entity_poly.type
_entity_poly.pdbx_seq_one_letter_code
_entity_poly.pdbx_strand_id
1 'polypeptide(L)'
;VTLAAPIQLAATVNEHLAQISNTLIYSAMAVYTLAFFAYIAEWLFGSRSKVARTAAALTAPKTQETAAAAQGPAVTVKSAGGTAVLERPKVVVRSAAGSRDVPDGPGAHGGDQQGDLYGRIAISLTTLAFVVEAAGVVARAASVERAPWGNMYEFNITFSTVAVGVYLALLALKKNVRWLGLFLTATVLLDLGLAVTVLYTASDQLVPALHSYWLYIHVSTAILCGAVFYVGAVGTLLYLFKDSYENKLATGGTPGRFASSVLERLPASATLDKFCYRVNAAVFPLWTFTIIAGAIWAESAWGRYWGWDPKETWAFITWVAYACYLHARSTAGWKGRKAAYIALIAFACWLFNYYGVNIFVGGKHSYAGV
;
A
#
# COMPACT_ATOMS: atom_id res chain seq x y z
N VAL A 1 33.46 -38.38 -36.33
CA VAL A 1 33.24 -38.40 -34.87
C VAL A 1 32.18 -37.35 -34.61
N THR A 2 30.91 -37.76 -34.55
CA THR A 2 29.77 -36.93 -34.17
C THR A 2 29.80 -36.79 -32.66
N LEU A 3 30.20 -35.62 -32.19
CA LEU A 3 30.01 -35.22 -30.80
C LEU A 3 28.49 -35.14 -30.52
N ALA A 4 27.96 -36.11 -29.79
CA ALA A 4 26.62 -36.05 -29.25
C ALA A 4 26.53 -34.81 -28.34
N ALA A 5 25.65 -33.87 -28.68
CA ALA A 5 25.32 -32.76 -27.79
C ALA A 5 24.85 -33.33 -26.45
N PRO A 6 25.28 -32.78 -25.32
CA PRO A 6 24.79 -33.24 -24.03
C PRO A 6 23.27 -33.09 -24.00
N ILE A 7 22.56 -34.20 -23.75
CA ILE A 7 21.15 -34.20 -23.44
C ILE A 7 21.03 -33.42 -22.13
N GLN A 8 20.62 -32.16 -22.23
CA GLN A 8 20.24 -31.36 -21.07
C GLN A 8 18.99 -32.06 -20.49
N LEU A 9 19.18 -32.89 -19.42
CA LEU A 9 18.04 -33.40 -18.68
C LEU A 9 17.24 -32.16 -18.24
N ALA A 10 16.04 -32.01 -18.80
CA ALA A 10 15.11 -31.00 -18.33
C ALA A 10 14.91 -31.25 -16.82
N ALA A 11 15.19 -30.25 -16.01
CA ALA A 11 14.99 -30.33 -14.57
C ALA A 11 13.55 -30.77 -14.32
N THR A 12 13.38 -31.92 -13.66
CA THR A 12 12.05 -32.50 -13.40
C THR A 12 11.37 -31.69 -12.33
N VAL A 13 10.11 -31.35 -12.54
CA VAL A 13 9.29 -30.68 -11.50
C VAL A 13 9.16 -31.60 -10.29
N ASN A 14 9.47 -31.11 -9.11
CA ASN A 14 9.23 -31.82 -7.86
C ASN A 14 7.77 -31.61 -7.41
N GLU A 15 6.88 -32.54 -7.80
CA GLU A 15 5.46 -32.47 -7.50
C GLU A 15 5.15 -32.44 -6.01
N HIS A 16 5.95 -33.13 -5.18
CA HIS A 16 5.76 -33.13 -3.74
C HIS A 16 5.99 -31.72 -3.14
N LEU A 17 7.04 -31.01 -3.57
CA LEU A 17 7.26 -29.62 -3.16
C LEU A 17 6.19 -28.68 -3.70
N ALA A 18 5.68 -28.89 -4.92
CA ALA A 18 4.58 -28.13 -5.46
C ALA A 18 3.29 -28.30 -4.65
N GLN A 19 2.97 -29.51 -4.20
CA GLN A 19 1.84 -29.80 -3.31
C GLN A 19 2.01 -29.16 -1.93
N ILE A 20 3.22 -29.22 -1.36
CA ILE A 20 3.55 -28.52 -0.11
C ILE A 20 3.33 -27.03 -0.27
N SER A 21 3.78 -26.42 -1.37
CA SER A 21 3.55 -25.02 -1.66
C SER A 21 2.06 -24.68 -1.63
N ASN A 22 1.23 -25.42 -2.37
CA ASN A 22 -0.21 -25.18 -2.40
C ASN A 22 -0.84 -25.27 -0.99
N THR A 23 -0.47 -26.31 -0.21
CA THR A 23 -0.95 -26.46 1.16
C THR A 23 -0.56 -25.29 2.05
N LEU A 24 0.67 -24.80 1.92
CA LEU A 24 1.16 -23.62 2.67
C LEU A 24 0.42 -22.35 2.27
N ILE A 25 0.14 -22.13 0.98
CA ILE A 25 -0.63 -20.97 0.52
C ILE A 25 -2.05 -21.02 1.07
N TYR A 26 -2.76 -22.17 1.01
CA TYR A 26 -4.10 -22.30 1.60
C TYR A 26 -4.06 -22.10 3.13
N SER A 27 -3.04 -22.61 3.80
CA SER A 27 -2.86 -22.41 5.24
C SER A 27 -2.62 -20.93 5.58
N ALA A 28 -1.80 -20.24 4.80
CA ALA A 28 -1.58 -18.80 4.94
C ALA A 28 -2.88 -18.00 4.77
N MET A 29 -3.70 -18.33 3.77
CA MET A 29 -5.02 -17.70 3.57
C MET A 29 -5.92 -17.90 4.79
N ALA A 30 -5.94 -19.10 5.40
CA ALA A 30 -6.70 -19.34 6.62
C ALA A 30 -6.21 -18.46 7.78
N VAL A 31 -4.88 -18.34 7.95
CA VAL A 31 -4.30 -17.48 9.00
C VAL A 31 -4.53 -16.00 8.73
N TYR A 32 -4.44 -15.55 7.45
CA TYR A 32 -4.83 -14.17 7.08
C TYR A 32 -6.30 -13.89 7.37
N THR A 33 -7.17 -14.86 7.17
CA THR A 33 -8.60 -14.75 7.52
C THR A 33 -8.78 -14.52 9.03
N LEU A 34 -8.05 -15.25 9.86
CA LEU A 34 -8.03 -15.03 11.31
C LEU A 34 -7.46 -13.66 11.67
N ALA A 35 -6.36 -13.24 10.99
CA ALA A 35 -5.79 -11.91 11.17
C ALA A 35 -6.78 -10.80 10.80
N PHE A 36 -7.50 -10.96 9.70
CA PHE A 36 -8.53 -10.04 9.25
C PHE A 36 -9.66 -9.88 10.30
N PHE A 37 -10.16 -10.98 10.85
CA PHE A 37 -11.15 -10.92 11.93
C PHE A 37 -10.57 -10.31 13.21
N ALA A 38 -9.30 -10.54 13.52
CA ALA A 38 -8.63 -9.90 14.65
C ALA A 38 -8.50 -8.38 14.47
N TYR A 39 -8.21 -7.90 13.24
CA TYR A 39 -8.26 -6.47 12.92
C TYR A 39 -9.67 -5.91 13.02
N ILE A 40 -10.70 -6.63 12.56
CA ILE A 40 -12.10 -6.20 12.76
C ILE A 40 -12.40 -6.11 14.26
N ALA A 41 -11.99 -7.08 15.05
CA ALA A 41 -12.17 -7.06 16.50
C ALA A 41 -11.43 -5.88 17.15
N GLU A 42 -10.20 -5.56 16.72
CA GLU A 42 -9.48 -4.36 17.14
C GLU A 42 -10.30 -3.10 16.83
N TRP A 43 -10.87 -3.02 15.63
CA TRP A 43 -11.67 -1.88 15.23
C TRP A 43 -13.02 -1.78 15.96
N LEU A 44 -13.63 -2.90 16.31
CA LEU A 44 -14.92 -2.91 17.03
C LEU A 44 -14.76 -2.72 18.55
N PHE A 45 -13.81 -3.43 19.15
CA PHE A 45 -13.69 -3.55 20.61
C PHE A 45 -12.54 -2.73 21.18
N GLY A 46 -11.42 -2.58 20.49
CA GLY A 46 -10.28 -1.79 20.93
C GLY A 46 -10.61 -0.30 21.13
N SER A 47 -11.60 0.19 20.39
CA SER A 47 -12.07 1.58 20.48
C SER A 47 -12.95 1.89 21.69
N ARG A 48 -13.51 0.90 22.37
CA ARG A 48 -14.47 1.13 23.45
C ARG A 48 -13.83 1.47 24.79
N SER A 49 -12.57 1.10 25.03
CA SER A 49 -11.97 1.25 26.37
C SER A 49 -11.20 2.55 26.58
N LYS A 50 -10.38 3.00 25.65
CA LYS A 50 -9.58 4.24 25.79
C LYS A 50 -9.76 5.19 24.62
N VAL A 51 -9.81 4.67 23.42
CA VAL A 51 -9.84 5.44 22.16
C VAL A 51 -11.15 6.22 22.02
N ALA A 52 -12.30 5.61 22.35
CA ALA A 52 -13.59 6.31 22.31
C ALA A 52 -13.68 7.45 23.35
N ARG A 53 -13.04 7.30 24.51
CA ARG A 53 -13.01 8.36 25.54
C ARG A 53 -12.11 9.52 25.13
N THR A 54 -10.97 9.22 24.48
CA THR A 54 -10.05 10.27 24.02
C THR A 54 -10.60 10.97 22.78
N ALA A 55 -11.24 10.25 21.85
CA ALA A 55 -11.93 10.86 20.71
C ALA A 55 -13.10 11.75 21.16
N ALA A 56 -13.90 11.30 22.13
CA ALA A 56 -14.96 12.10 22.72
C ALA A 56 -14.43 13.35 23.45
N ALA A 57 -13.28 13.25 24.12
CA ALA A 57 -12.61 14.38 24.77
C ALA A 57 -12.02 15.38 23.77
N LEU A 58 -11.58 14.93 22.58
CA LEU A 58 -11.04 15.79 21.51
C LEU A 58 -12.13 16.41 20.64
N THR A 59 -13.31 15.80 20.57
CA THR A 59 -14.48 16.30 19.83
C THR A 59 -15.47 17.04 20.69
N ALA A 60 -15.33 16.97 22.03
CA ALA A 60 -16.11 17.81 22.92
C ALA A 60 -15.81 19.29 22.62
N PRO A 61 -16.82 20.12 22.36
CA PRO A 61 -16.59 21.54 22.15
C PRO A 61 -15.86 22.11 23.38
N LYS A 62 -14.70 22.72 23.17
CA LYS A 62 -13.95 23.49 24.19
C LYS A 62 -14.71 24.74 24.61
N THR A 63 -15.89 24.57 25.12
CA THR A 63 -16.77 25.71 25.47
C THR A 63 -16.67 26.13 26.92
N GLN A 64 -15.81 25.52 27.73
CA GLN A 64 -15.76 25.88 29.18
C GLN A 64 -14.37 26.14 29.76
N GLU A 65 -13.28 25.96 29.09
CA GLU A 65 -11.96 26.28 29.66
C GLU A 65 -11.46 27.70 29.35
N THR A 66 -12.12 28.44 28.46
CA THR A 66 -11.74 29.84 28.14
C THR A 66 -12.30 30.84 29.15
N ALA A 67 -13.24 30.43 29.97
CA ALA A 67 -13.81 31.31 31.01
C ALA A 67 -13.06 31.30 32.36
N ALA A 68 -12.28 30.24 32.63
CA ALA A 68 -11.53 30.13 33.90
C ALA A 68 -10.06 30.60 33.79
N ALA A 69 -9.50 30.69 32.60
CA ALA A 69 -8.14 31.17 32.38
C ALA A 69 -8.03 32.69 32.15
N ALA A 70 -9.15 33.42 32.14
CA ALA A 70 -9.20 34.88 31.98
C ALA A 70 -9.19 35.67 33.28
N GLN A 71 -9.01 34.99 34.43
CA GLN A 71 -8.81 35.65 35.72
C GLN A 71 -7.34 35.60 36.17
N GLY A 72 -6.43 36.06 35.32
CA GLY A 72 -5.12 36.51 35.77
C GLY A 72 -5.25 37.93 36.37
N PRO A 73 -4.36 38.31 37.32
CA PRO A 73 -4.48 39.59 38.01
C PRO A 73 -4.48 40.77 37.03
N ALA A 74 -5.48 41.65 37.17
CA ALA A 74 -5.59 42.85 36.35
C ALA A 74 -4.36 43.73 36.56
N VAL A 75 -3.54 43.83 35.52
CA VAL A 75 -2.46 44.82 35.44
C VAL A 75 -3.12 46.16 35.09
N THR A 76 -3.29 47.01 36.08
CA THR A 76 -3.71 48.39 35.87
C THR A 76 -2.59 49.16 35.18
N VAL A 77 -2.72 49.35 33.90
CA VAL A 77 -1.87 50.31 33.17
C VAL A 77 -2.55 51.66 33.23
N LYS A 78 -1.94 52.61 33.98
CA LYS A 78 -2.34 54.03 33.96
C LYS A 78 -2.15 54.57 32.54
N SER A 79 -3.26 54.98 31.94
CA SER A 79 -3.32 55.67 30.64
C SER A 79 -2.90 57.13 30.83
N ALA A 80 -1.88 57.55 30.12
CA ALA A 80 -1.69 58.93 29.73
C ALA A 80 -1.69 58.96 28.19
N GLY A 81 -2.81 59.37 27.66
CA GLY A 81 -2.94 59.97 26.30
C GLY A 81 -2.64 59.09 25.09
N GLY A 82 -3.68 58.74 24.37
CA GLY A 82 -3.60 58.56 22.91
C GLY A 82 -3.69 57.13 22.40
N THR A 83 -4.68 56.92 21.53
CA THR A 83 -4.90 55.86 20.54
C THR A 83 -5.03 54.44 21.04
N ALA A 84 -6.27 54.01 21.16
CA ALA A 84 -6.63 52.58 21.28
C ALA A 84 -6.22 51.84 19.97
N VAL A 85 -5.18 51.04 20.07
CA VAL A 85 -4.89 50.02 19.06
C VAL A 85 -5.85 48.86 19.29
N LEU A 86 -6.90 48.80 18.49
CA LEU A 86 -7.72 47.61 18.35
C LEU A 86 -6.82 46.47 17.86
N GLU A 87 -6.43 45.56 18.78
CA GLU A 87 -5.86 44.29 18.35
C GLU A 87 -6.86 43.60 17.43
N ARG A 88 -6.49 43.51 16.15
CA ARG A 88 -7.23 42.72 15.19
C ARG A 88 -7.29 41.29 15.72
N PRO A 89 -8.48 40.66 15.78
CA PRO A 89 -8.56 39.25 16.08
C PRO A 89 -7.62 38.52 15.10
N LYS A 90 -6.74 37.66 15.65
CA LYS A 90 -5.89 36.80 14.83
C LYS A 90 -6.80 36.01 13.89
N VAL A 91 -6.93 36.46 12.67
CA VAL A 91 -7.55 35.70 11.62
C VAL A 91 -6.68 34.47 11.43
N VAL A 92 -7.16 33.33 11.94
CA VAL A 92 -6.59 32.04 11.61
C VAL A 92 -6.80 31.87 10.11
N VAL A 93 -5.80 32.26 9.32
CA VAL A 93 -5.78 31.98 7.91
C VAL A 93 -5.78 30.47 7.78
N ARG A 94 -6.93 29.90 7.45
CA ARG A 94 -7.03 28.53 6.99
C ARG A 94 -6.20 28.42 5.72
N SER A 95 -4.94 28.01 5.85
CA SER A 95 -4.15 27.63 4.70
C SER A 95 -4.87 26.47 4.02
N ALA A 96 -5.22 26.71 2.75
CA ALA A 96 -5.87 25.75 1.89
C ALA A 96 -5.14 24.41 1.93
N ALA A 97 -5.89 23.36 2.12
CA ALA A 97 -5.54 21.95 1.88
C ALA A 97 -4.09 21.55 2.23
N GLY A 98 -3.80 21.28 3.50
CA GLY A 98 -2.54 20.61 3.81
C GLY A 98 -1.91 20.84 5.17
N SER A 99 -2.36 21.76 5.98
CA SER A 99 -1.88 21.90 7.36
C SER A 99 -3.06 22.17 8.29
N ARG A 100 -3.85 21.13 8.50
CA ARG A 100 -4.65 21.09 9.73
C ARG A 100 -3.71 20.53 10.79
N ASP A 101 -3.38 21.32 11.80
CA ASP A 101 -2.85 20.86 13.08
C ASP A 101 -3.99 20.15 13.86
N VAL A 102 -4.55 19.12 13.22
CA VAL A 102 -5.44 18.19 13.89
C VAL A 102 -4.55 17.06 14.35
N PRO A 103 -4.40 16.81 15.66
CA PRO A 103 -3.66 15.66 16.13
C PRO A 103 -4.26 14.40 15.51
N ASP A 104 -3.40 13.51 15.05
CA ASP A 104 -3.81 12.21 14.54
C ASP A 104 -4.72 11.55 15.59
N GLY A 105 -5.83 10.96 15.11
CA GLY A 105 -6.76 10.27 15.99
C GLY A 105 -6.06 9.20 16.85
N PRO A 106 -6.62 8.82 17.99
CA PRO A 106 -5.98 7.92 18.96
C PRO A 106 -5.53 6.57 18.39
N GLY A 107 -6.08 6.14 17.27
CA GLY A 107 -5.65 4.94 16.56
C GLY A 107 -4.41 5.11 15.66
N ALA A 108 -3.96 6.35 15.46
CA ALA A 108 -2.91 6.67 14.53
C ALA A 108 -1.49 6.60 15.12
N HIS A 109 -1.35 6.66 16.44
CA HIS A 109 -0.07 6.64 17.14
C HIS A 109 0.25 5.23 17.64
N GLY A 110 1.31 4.61 17.12
CA GLY A 110 1.73 3.26 17.49
C GLY A 110 2.06 3.06 18.97
N GLY A 111 2.34 4.13 19.74
CA GLY A 111 2.68 4.07 21.16
C GLY A 111 1.49 3.72 22.07
N ASP A 112 0.34 4.31 21.84
CA ASP A 112 -0.85 4.11 22.69
C ASP A 112 -1.59 2.80 22.42
N GLN A 113 -1.30 2.14 21.29
CA GLN A 113 -1.90 0.88 20.88
C GLN A 113 -1.13 -0.36 21.35
N GLN A 114 0.05 -0.22 21.95
CA GLN A 114 0.82 -1.37 22.46
C GLN A 114 0.07 -2.16 23.55
N GLY A 115 -0.90 -1.54 24.21
CA GLY A 115 -1.79 -2.19 25.17
C GLY A 115 -3.02 -2.88 24.56
N ASP A 116 -3.28 -2.70 23.26
CA ASP A 116 -4.46 -3.28 22.63
C ASP A 116 -4.22 -4.74 22.26
N LEU A 117 -4.88 -5.64 22.97
CA LEU A 117 -4.70 -7.09 22.80
C LEU A 117 -5.06 -7.54 21.36
N TYR A 118 -6.18 -7.05 20.84
CA TYR A 118 -6.65 -7.50 19.51
C TYR A 118 -5.71 -7.08 18.39
N GLY A 119 -5.15 -5.88 18.46
CA GLY A 119 -4.20 -5.44 17.47
C GLY A 119 -2.86 -6.16 17.54
N ARG A 120 -2.40 -6.55 18.73
CA ARG A 120 -1.21 -7.41 18.87
C ARG A 120 -1.47 -8.80 18.30
N ILE A 121 -2.64 -9.37 18.58
CA ILE A 121 -3.06 -10.65 17.99
C ILE A 121 -3.10 -10.54 16.45
N ALA A 122 -3.71 -9.48 15.90
CA ALA A 122 -3.80 -9.27 14.47
C ALA A 122 -2.42 -9.19 13.79
N ILE A 123 -1.48 -8.42 14.37
CA ILE A 123 -0.10 -8.33 13.85
C ILE A 123 0.62 -9.67 13.97
N SER A 124 0.47 -10.39 15.09
CA SER A 124 1.10 -11.70 15.27
C SER A 124 0.58 -12.72 14.26
N LEU A 125 -0.74 -12.76 14.02
CA LEU A 125 -1.34 -13.62 13.00
C LEU A 125 -0.91 -13.21 11.59
N THR A 126 -0.82 -11.91 11.29
CA THR A 126 -0.30 -11.42 10.00
C THR A 126 1.15 -11.84 9.79
N THR A 127 1.99 -11.76 10.84
CA THR A 127 3.38 -12.23 10.78
C THR A 127 3.46 -13.73 10.56
N LEU A 128 2.63 -14.51 11.25
CA LEU A 128 2.56 -15.96 11.06
C LEU A 128 2.11 -16.31 9.64
N ALA A 129 1.06 -15.68 9.15
CA ALA A 129 0.57 -15.87 7.78
C ALA A 129 1.64 -15.54 6.75
N PHE A 130 2.36 -14.42 6.93
CA PHE A 130 3.49 -14.04 6.09
C PHE A 130 4.60 -15.09 6.06
N VAL A 131 4.98 -15.65 7.21
CA VAL A 131 6.02 -16.70 7.26
C VAL A 131 5.56 -17.97 6.54
N VAL A 132 4.29 -18.37 6.75
CA VAL A 132 3.71 -19.55 6.09
C VAL A 132 3.59 -19.33 4.58
N GLU A 133 3.16 -18.17 4.14
CA GLU A 133 3.07 -17.78 2.72
C GLU A 133 4.46 -17.76 2.08
N ALA A 134 5.43 -17.11 2.72
CA ALA A 134 6.82 -17.06 2.25
C ALA A 134 7.41 -18.48 2.12
N ALA A 135 7.14 -19.36 3.06
CA ALA A 135 7.54 -20.78 2.95
C ALA A 135 6.86 -21.46 1.75
N GLY A 136 5.59 -21.16 1.48
CA GLY A 136 4.87 -21.63 0.29
C GLY A 136 5.51 -21.15 -1.01
N VAL A 137 5.87 -19.86 -1.09
CA VAL A 137 6.58 -19.28 -2.23
C VAL A 137 7.96 -19.92 -2.42
N VAL A 138 8.71 -20.14 -1.35
CA VAL A 138 10.01 -20.82 -1.40
C VAL A 138 9.85 -22.28 -1.85
N ALA A 139 8.86 -23.02 -1.35
CA ALA A 139 8.58 -24.39 -1.78
C ALA A 139 8.21 -24.44 -3.27
N ARG A 140 7.47 -23.43 -3.78
CA ARG A 140 7.17 -23.29 -5.20
C ARG A 140 8.43 -23.06 -6.02
N ALA A 141 9.32 -22.17 -5.59
CA ALA A 141 10.61 -21.95 -6.21
C ALA A 141 11.47 -23.23 -6.26
N ALA A 142 11.54 -23.93 -5.13
CA ALA A 142 12.30 -25.17 -5.01
C ALA A 142 11.72 -26.32 -5.86
N SER A 143 10.40 -26.35 -6.10
CA SER A 143 9.77 -27.40 -6.93
C SER A 143 10.20 -27.38 -8.38
N VAL A 144 10.66 -26.22 -8.86
CA VAL A 144 11.08 -25.99 -10.26
C VAL A 144 12.52 -25.47 -10.37
N GLU A 145 13.25 -25.39 -9.25
CA GLU A 145 14.64 -24.91 -9.16
C GLU A 145 14.86 -23.53 -9.80
N ARG A 146 13.86 -22.66 -9.71
CA ARG A 146 13.87 -21.30 -10.24
C ARG A 146 13.06 -20.33 -9.39
N ALA A 147 13.23 -19.03 -9.66
CA ALA A 147 12.43 -18.02 -9.00
C ALA A 147 10.92 -18.16 -9.34
N PRO A 148 10.02 -17.91 -8.34
CA PRO A 148 8.58 -18.20 -8.45
C PRO A 148 7.82 -17.02 -9.05
N TRP A 149 8.06 -16.70 -10.32
CA TRP A 149 7.36 -15.66 -11.08
C TRP A 149 7.26 -15.96 -12.58
N GLY A 150 7.25 -17.26 -12.96
CA GLY A 150 7.13 -17.69 -14.34
C GLY A 150 5.72 -17.59 -14.92
N ASN A 151 4.69 -17.40 -14.10
CA ASN A 151 3.30 -17.24 -14.50
C ASN A 151 2.58 -16.29 -13.55
N MET A 152 1.31 -15.94 -13.86
CA MET A 152 0.53 -14.98 -13.07
C MET A 152 0.22 -15.49 -11.66
N TYR A 153 0.00 -16.81 -11.47
CA TYR A 153 -0.20 -17.38 -10.15
C TYR A 153 1.03 -17.17 -9.25
N GLU A 154 2.21 -17.55 -9.76
CA GLU A 154 3.47 -17.41 -9.02
C GLU A 154 3.79 -15.94 -8.71
N PHE A 155 3.53 -15.05 -9.69
CA PHE A 155 3.71 -13.62 -9.47
C PHE A 155 2.79 -13.10 -8.36
N ASN A 156 1.49 -13.48 -8.34
CA ASN A 156 0.54 -13.00 -7.34
C ASN A 156 0.89 -13.46 -5.92
N ILE A 157 1.21 -14.74 -5.73
CA ILE A 157 1.62 -15.24 -4.40
C ILE A 157 2.92 -14.59 -3.92
N THR A 158 3.85 -14.28 -4.83
CA THR A 158 5.08 -13.56 -4.49
C THR A 158 4.78 -12.08 -4.21
N PHE A 159 3.92 -11.46 -5.01
CA PHE A 159 3.49 -10.07 -4.84
C PHE A 159 2.78 -9.85 -3.50
N SER A 160 1.82 -10.68 -3.13
CA SER A 160 1.11 -10.59 -1.85
C SER A 160 2.07 -10.79 -0.67
N THR A 161 3.00 -11.77 -0.75
CA THR A 161 4.07 -11.94 0.24
C THR A 161 4.91 -10.67 0.38
N VAL A 162 5.36 -10.07 -0.71
CA VAL A 162 6.16 -8.83 -0.68
C VAL A 162 5.34 -7.65 -0.13
N ALA A 163 4.06 -7.53 -0.49
CA ALA A 163 3.19 -6.47 0.01
C ALA A 163 3.01 -6.53 1.54
N VAL A 164 2.79 -7.72 2.08
CA VAL A 164 2.74 -7.93 3.54
C VAL A 164 4.11 -7.71 4.17
N GLY A 165 5.19 -8.17 3.52
CA GLY A 165 6.56 -7.92 3.96
C GLY A 165 6.89 -6.43 4.07
N VAL A 166 6.50 -5.62 3.09
CA VAL A 166 6.63 -4.14 3.13
C VAL A 166 5.86 -3.55 4.32
N TYR A 167 4.63 -4.00 4.55
CA TYR A 167 3.84 -3.55 5.69
C TYR A 167 4.49 -3.89 7.03
N LEU A 168 4.95 -5.15 7.21
CA LEU A 168 5.62 -5.59 8.42
C LEU A 168 6.96 -4.86 8.62
N ALA A 169 7.70 -4.59 7.54
CA ALA A 169 8.93 -3.78 7.59
C ALA A 169 8.65 -2.34 8.04
N LEU A 170 7.57 -1.71 7.54
CA LEU A 170 7.17 -0.39 7.99
C LEU A 170 6.81 -0.37 9.48
N LEU A 171 6.13 -1.41 9.99
CA LEU A 171 5.84 -1.56 11.42
C LEU A 171 7.12 -1.75 12.23
N ALA A 172 8.05 -2.61 11.78
CA ALA A 172 9.35 -2.83 12.42
C ALA A 172 10.19 -1.54 12.47
N LEU A 173 10.11 -0.71 11.44
CA LEU A 173 10.72 0.63 11.40
C LEU A 173 9.94 1.67 12.23
N LYS A 174 8.99 1.22 13.07
CA LYS A 174 8.17 2.07 13.95
C LYS A 174 7.40 3.17 13.19
N LYS A 175 7.04 2.91 11.93
CA LYS A 175 6.16 3.81 11.19
C LYS A 175 4.71 3.62 11.64
N ASN A 176 3.98 4.70 11.67
CA ASN A 176 2.58 4.71 12.11
C ASN A 176 1.63 4.22 10.99
N VAL A 177 1.72 2.92 10.65
CA VAL A 177 0.96 2.29 9.56
C VAL A 177 0.02 1.17 10.02
N ARG A 178 -0.17 1.00 11.33
CA ARG A 178 -1.03 -0.06 11.87
C ARG A 178 -2.47 0.00 11.34
N TRP A 179 -2.98 1.19 11.09
CA TRP A 179 -4.29 1.45 10.50
C TRP A 179 -4.48 0.78 9.11
N LEU A 180 -3.37 0.51 8.41
CA LEU A 180 -3.38 -0.12 7.08
C LEU A 180 -3.67 -1.63 7.18
N GLY A 181 -3.40 -2.28 8.31
CA GLY A 181 -3.43 -3.74 8.46
C GLY A 181 -4.76 -4.38 8.06
N LEU A 182 -5.90 -3.79 8.45
CA LEU A 182 -7.24 -4.27 8.09
C LEU A 182 -7.44 -4.30 6.56
N PHE A 183 -7.11 -3.19 5.91
CA PHE A 183 -7.33 -3.03 4.47
C PHE A 183 -6.34 -3.87 3.66
N LEU A 184 -5.10 -3.94 4.12
CA LEU A 184 -4.06 -4.77 3.50
C LEU A 184 -4.44 -6.25 3.56
N THR A 185 -4.83 -6.77 4.72
CA THR A 185 -5.20 -8.19 4.85
C THR A 185 -6.45 -8.53 4.04
N ALA A 186 -7.44 -7.63 3.98
CA ALA A 186 -8.62 -7.81 3.14
C ALA A 186 -8.24 -7.94 1.65
N THR A 187 -7.41 -7.06 1.16
CA THR A 187 -7.03 -7.03 -0.26
C THR A 187 -6.03 -8.13 -0.62
N VAL A 188 -5.13 -8.52 0.28
CA VAL A 188 -4.26 -9.70 0.12
C VAL A 188 -5.09 -10.99 0.03
N LEU A 189 -6.12 -11.14 0.87
CA LEU A 189 -7.04 -12.27 0.77
C LEU A 189 -7.78 -12.32 -0.57
N LEU A 190 -8.18 -11.16 -1.11
CA LEU A 190 -8.80 -11.09 -2.43
C LEU A 190 -7.79 -11.46 -3.54
N ASP A 191 -6.56 -10.97 -3.45
CA ASP A 191 -5.49 -11.28 -4.42
C ASP A 191 -5.13 -12.77 -4.40
N LEU A 192 -4.91 -13.35 -3.22
CA LEU A 192 -4.67 -14.78 -3.06
C LEU A 192 -5.89 -15.62 -3.50
N GLY A 193 -7.10 -15.16 -3.20
CA GLY A 193 -8.32 -15.80 -3.69
C GLY A 193 -8.38 -15.84 -5.21
N LEU A 194 -8.06 -14.72 -5.87
CA LEU A 194 -7.96 -14.65 -7.34
C LEU A 194 -6.83 -15.57 -7.85
N ALA A 195 -5.68 -15.56 -7.19
CA ALA A 195 -4.55 -16.40 -7.56
C ALA A 195 -4.91 -17.89 -7.57
N VAL A 196 -5.55 -18.40 -6.51
CA VAL A 196 -5.84 -19.84 -6.38
C VAL A 196 -7.08 -20.29 -7.16
N THR A 197 -8.03 -19.39 -7.50
CA THR A 197 -9.27 -19.76 -8.18
C THR A 197 -9.25 -19.51 -9.68
N VAL A 198 -8.61 -18.44 -10.13
CA VAL A 198 -8.64 -17.99 -11.53
C VAL A 198 -7.28 -18.12 -12.21
N LEU A 199 -6.19 -17.80 -11.51
CA LEU A 199 -4.85 -17.71 -12.11
C LEU A 199 -3.99 -18.95 -11.82
N TYR A 200 -4.54 -19.96 -11.15
CA TYR A 200 -3.77 -21.14 -10.78
C TYR A 200 -3.18 -21.83 -11.99
N THR A 201 -1.88 -22.01 -11.98
CA THR A 201 -1.13 -22.72 -13.00
C THR A 201 -0.22 -23.74 -12.31
N ALA A 202 -0.17 -24.97 -12.82
CA ALA A 202 0.73 -26.00 -12.31
C ALA A 202 2.20 -25.53 -12.40
N SER A 203 3.05 -26.12 -11.55
CA SER A 203 4.50 -25.87 -11.61
C SER A 203 5.06 -26.36 -12.92
N ASP A 204 5.78 -25.51 -13.64
CA ASP A 204 6.40 -25.85 -14.92
C ASP A 204 7.73 -25.08 -15.10
N GLN A 205 8.56 -25.56 -16.02
CA GLN A 205 9.82 -24.95 -16.38
C GLN A 205 9.57 -23.68 -17.22
N LEU A 206 10.51 -22.72 -17.13
CA LEU A 206 10.46 -21.53 -17.97
C LEU A 206 10.84 -21.84 -19.41
N VAL A 207 10.22 -21.13 -20.34
CA VAL A 207 10.67 -21.12 -21.73
C VAL A 207 12.09 -20.55 -21.85
N PRO A 208 12.92 -21.00 -22.81
CA PRO A 208 14.33 -20.60 -22.91
C PRO A 208 14.57 -19.08 -22.91
N ALA A 209 13.67 -18.30 -23.52
CA ALA A 209 13.76 -16.84 -23.55
C ALA A 209 13.76 -16.18 -22.16
N LEU A 210 13.25 -16.86 -21.14
CA LEU A 210 13.20 -16.37 -19.76
C LEU A 210 14.43 -16.76 -18.92
N HIS A 211 15.39 -17.52 -19.49
CA HIS A 211 16.63 -17.88 -18.82
C HIS A 211 17.67 -16.75 -18.93
N SER A 212 17.46 -15.66 -18.18
CA SER A 212 18.35 -14.51 -18.16
C SER A 212 18.53 -13.98 -16.75
N TYR A 213 19.76 -13.63 -16.39
CA TYR A 213 20.07 -12.94 -15.14
C TYR A 213 19.29 -11.61 -14.99
N TRP A 214 19.08 -10.89 -16.09
CA TRP A 214 18.33 -9.64 -16.08
C TRP A 214 16.84 -9.83 -15.78
N LEU A 215 16.26 -11.00 -16.11
CA LEU A 215 14.90 -11.32 -15.72
C LEU A 215 14.73 -11.30 -14.18
N TYR A 216 15.67 -11.89 -13.45
CA TYR A 216 15.62 -11.91 -11.98
C TYR A 216 15.63 -10.50 -11.41
N ILE A 217 16.48 -9.62 -11.91
CA ILE A 217 16.55 -8.22 -11.47
C ILE A 217 15.25 -7.48 -11.82
N HIS A 218 14.82 -7.57 -13.08
CA HIS A 218 13.63 -6.89 -13.58
C HIS A 218 12.37 -7.28 -12.80
N VAL A 219 12.08 -8.57 -12.71
CA VAL A 219 10.83 -9.03 -12.08
C VAL A 219 10.84 -8.81 -10.57
N SER A 220 11.96 -9.03 -9.88
CA SER A 220 12.06 -8.74 -8.44
C SER A 220 11.77 -7.27 -8.13
N THR A 221 12.35 -6.35 -8.91
CA THR A 221 12.10 -4.92 -8.73
C THR A 221 10.68 -4.53 -9.16
N ALA A 222 10.11 -5.18 -10.18
CA ALA A 222 8.71 -4.97 -10.59
C ALA A 222 7.72 -5.36 -9.48
N ILE A 223 7.92 -6.53 -8.86
CA ILE A 223 7.11 -7.01 -7.72
C ILE A 223 7.20 -6.03 -6.55
N LEU A 224 8.41 -5.62 -6.17
CA LEU A 224 8.60 -4.67 -5.08
C LEU A 224 7.95 -3.32 -5.38
N CYS A 225 8.12 -2.78 -6.59
CA CYS A 225 7.48 -1.54 -7.00
C CYS A 225 5.96 -1.65 -6.95
N GLY A 226 5.41 -2.74 -7.49
CA GLY A 226 3.97 -3.00 -7.48
C GLY A 226 3.41 -3.05 -6.05
N ALA A 227 4.09 -3.76 -5.15
CA ALA A 227 3.69 -3.86 -3.74
C ALA A 227 3.68 -2.48 -3.04
N VAL A 228 4.68 -1.63 -3.33
CA VAL A 228 4.75 -0.28 -2.76
C VAL A 228 3.70 0.64 -3.38
N PHE A 229 3.47 0.59 -4.71
CA PHE A 229 2.38 1.32 -5.38
C PHE A 229 1.01 0.91 -4.83
N TYR A 230 0.81 -0.38 -4.60
CA TYR A 230 -0.41 -0.91 -4.01
C TYR A 230 -0.66 -0.33 -2.60
N VAL A 231 0.34 -0.33 -1.72
CA VAL A 231 0.26 0.31 -0.39
C VAL A 231 -0.06 1.81 -0.53
N GLY A 232 0.55 2.50 -1.49
CA GLY A 232 0.26 3.88 -1.82
C GLY A 232 -1.18 4.11 -2.30
N ALA A 233 -1.70 3.22 -3.13
CA ALA A 233 -3.06 3.30 -3.66
C ALA A 233 -4.12 3.06 -2.58
N VAL A 234 -3.94 2.04 -1.73
CA VAL A 234 -4.83 1.79 -0.57
C VAL A 234 -4.84 3.02 0.35
N GLY A 235 -3.66 3.56 0.68
CA GLY A 235 -3.55 4.78 1.46
C GLY A 235 -4.25 5.98 0.81
N THR A 236 -4.17 6.10 -0.51
CA THR A 236 -4.81 7.19 -1.28
C THR A 236 -6.33 7.07 -1.28
N LEU A 237 -6.87 5.86 -1.41
CA LEU A 237 -8.31 5.62 -1.28
C LEU A 237 -8.81 6.00 0.12
N LEU A 238 -8.12 5.56 1.15
CA LEU A 238 -8.46 5.90 2.54
C LEU A 238 -8.33 7.40 2.81
N TYR A 239 -7.33 8.06 2.21
CA TYR A 239 -7.20 9.52 2.22
C TYR A 239 -8.46 10.19 1.66
N LEU A 240 -8.96 9.78 0.51
CA LEU A 240 -10.14 10.41 -0.12
C LEU A 240 -11.40 10.28 0.75
N PHE A 241 -11.61 9.12 1.37
CA PHE A 241 -12.71 8.92 2.31
C PHE A 241 -12.55 9.77 3.57
N LYS A 242 -11.36 9.80 4.14
CA LYS A 242 -11.04 10.59 5.34
C LYS A 242 -11.19 12.08 5.08
N ASP A 243 -10.68 12.58 3.96
CA ASP A 243 -10.81 13.99 3.57
C ASP A 243 -12.27 14.40 3.37
N SER A 244 -13.08 13.53 2.75
CA SER A 244 -14.53 13.76 2.60
C SER A 244 -15.24 13.82 3.96
N TYR A 245 -14.86 12.95 4.88
CA TYR A 245 -15.38 12.91 6.24
C TYR A 245 -15.03 14.19 7.01
N GLU A 246 -13.76 14.59 7.00
CA GLU A 246 -13.28 15.80 7.69
C GLU A 246 -13.91 17.08 7.12
N ASN A 247 -14.08 17.14 5.78
CA ASN A 247 -14.75 18.27 5.14
C ASN A 247 -16.23 18.36 5.54
N LYS A 248 -16.92 17.22 5.62
CA LYS A 248 -18.32 17.18 6.07
C LYS A 248 -18.47 17.68 7.50
N LEU A 249 -17.58 17.27 8.40
CA LEU A 249 -17.57 17.78 9.79
C LEU A 249 -17.28 19.28 9.85
N ALA A 250 -16.30 19.76 9.04
CA ALA A 250 -15.93 21.18 9.01
C ALA A 250 -17.05 22.09 8.50
N THR A 251 -17.98 21.55 7.68
CA THR A 251 -19.16 22.29 7.18
C THR A 251 -20.39 22.13 8.08
N GLY A 252 -20.25 21.53 9.29
CA GLY A 252 -21.36 21.32 10.23
C GLY A 252 -22.28 20.15 9.87
N GLY A 253 -21.92 19.35 8.85
CA GLY A 253 -22.69 18.17 8.49
C GLY A 253 -22.45 16.99 9.43
N THR A 254 -23.43 16.12 9.57
CA THR A 254 -23.33 14.89 10.36
C THR A 254 -23.00 13.70 9.47
N PRO A 255 -21.81 13.08 9.59
CA PRO A 255 -21.50 11.82 8.90
C PRO A 255 -22.38 10.69 9.42
N GLY A 256 -22.62 9.67 8.54
CA GLY A 256 -23.34 8.47 8.96
C GLY A 256 -22.57 7.69 10.03
N ARG A 257 -23.27 6.91 10.85
CA ARG A 257 -22.68 6.13 11.98
C ARG A 257 -21.54 5.21 11.53
N PHE A 258 -21.68 4.54 10.40
CA PHE A 258 -20.64 3.66 9.85
C PHE A 258 -19.38 4.47 9.46
N ALA A 259 -19.56 5.58 8.74
CA ALA A 259 -18.45 6.44 8.34
C ALA A 259 -17.69 6.99 9.56
N SER A 260 -18.40 7.44 10.59
CA SER A 260 -17.79 7.89 11.84
C SER A 260 -17.01 6.76 12.52
N SER A 261 -17.60 5.58 12.65
CA SER A 261 -16.95 4.45 13.33
C SER A 261 -15.66 3.98 12.67
N VAL A 262 -15.54 4.13 11.35
CA VAL A 262 -14.37 3.71 10.57
C VAL A 262 -13.38 4.85 10.40
N LEU A 263 -13.84 6.01 9.91
CA LEU A 263 -12.96 7.09 9.46
C LEU A 263 -12.36 7.89 10.62
N GLU A 264 -12.99 7.92 11.80
CA GLU A 264 -12.40 8.53 13.00
C GLU A 264 -11.09 7.87 13.44
N ARG A 265 -10.91 6.59 13.11
CA ARG A 265 -9.74 5.79 13.51
C ARG A 265 -8.56 5.93 12.55
N LEU A 266 -8.80 6.46 11.37
CA LEU A 266 -7.74 6.75 10.43
C LEU A 266 -6.96 7.99 10.85
N PRO A 267 -5.66 8.07 10.52
CA PRO A 267 -4.90 9.30 10.65
C PRO A 267 -5.59 10.49 9.96
N ALA A 268 -5.24 11.69 10.36
CA ALA A 268 -5.72 12.90 9.71
C ALA A 268 -5.43 12.85 8.20
N SER A 269 -6.33 13.38 7.39
CA SER A 269 -6.19 13.35 5.91
C SER A 269 -4.86 13.93 5.44
N ALA A 270 -4.36 14.98 6.09
CA ALA A 270 -3.05 15.56 5.80
C ALA A 270 -1.88 14.57 6.04
N THR A 271 -1.96 13.72 7.07
CA THR A 271 -0.96 12.68 7.35
C THR A 271 -1.00 11.57 6.31
N LEU A 272 -2.20 11.13 5.92
CA LEU A 272 -2.40 10.16 4.85
C LEU A 272 -1.87 10.68 3.51
N ASP A 273 -2.15 11.93 3.14
CA ASP A 273 -1.65 12.57 1.93
C ASP A 273 -0.10 12.61 1.89
N LYS A 274 0.52 12.98 3.02
CA LYS A 274 1.99 12.96 3.16
C LYS A 274 2.57 11.54 3.04
N PHE A 275 1.92 10.56 3.64
CA PHE A 275 2.32 9.15 3.56
C PHE A 275 2.28 8.67 2.11
N CYS A 276 1.16 8.84 1.41
CA CYS A 276 0.99 8.41 0.02
C CYS A 276 2.02 9.08 -0.91
N TYR A 277 2.27 10.38 -0.71
CA TYR A 277 3.29 11.07 -1.48
C TYR A 277 4.70 10.49 -1.28
N ARG A 278 5.10 10.26 -0.02
CA ARG A 278 6.42 9.73 0.30
C ARG A 278 6.62 8.32 -0.26
N VAL A 279 5.60 7.48 -0.17
CA VAL A 279 5.62 6.11 -0.69
C VAL A 279 5.81 6.13 -2.21
N ASN A 280 4.97 6.89 -2.94
CA ASN A 280 5.04 6.96 -4.39
C ASN A 280 6.34 7.65 -4.88
N ALA A 281 6.81 8.68 -4.20
CA ALA A 281 8.06 9.36 -4.54
C ALA A 281 9.30 8.46 -4.30
N ALA A 282 9.28 7.64 -3.25
CA ALA A 282 10.38 6.74 -2.94
C ALA A 282 10.49 5.58 -3.94
N VAL A 283 9.35 5.06 -4.42
CA VAL A 283 9.34 3.91 -5.35
C VAL A 283 9.54 4.30 -6.80
N PHE A 284 9.26 5.52 -7.20
CA PHE A 284 9.32 5.96 -8.59
C PHE A 284 10.71 5.80 -9.25
N PRO A 285 11.84 6.15 -8.59
CA PRO A 285 13.17 5.87 -9.12
C PRO A 285 13.42 4.37 -9.32
N LEU A 286 12.93 3.52 -8.42
CA LEU A 286 13.06 2.07 -8.56
C LEU A 286 12.21 1.55 -9.73
N TRP A 287 11.02 2.12 -9.96
CA TRP A 287 10.20 1.79 -11.14
C TRP A 287 10.89 2.20 -12.45
N THR A 288 11.57 3.35 -12.47
CA THR A 288 12.41 3.76 -13.60
C THR A 288 13.51 2.74 -13.87
N PHE A 289 14.23 2.33 -12.82
CA PHE A 289 15.23 1.27 -12.93
C PHE A 289 14.63 -0.05 -13.42
N THR A 290 13.45 -0.42 -12.93
CA THR A 290 12.72 -1.63 -13.37
C THR A 290 12.49 -1.64 -14.88
N ILE A 291 12.05 -0.53 -15.47
CA ILE A 291 11.84 -0.41 -16.92
C ILE A 291 13.16 -0.57 -17.67
N ILE A 292 14.24 0.07 -17.20
CA ILE A 292 15.58 -0.06 -17.81
C ILE A 292 16.06 -1.51 -17.74
N ALA A 293 15.96 -2.16 -16.58
CA ALA A 293 16.33 -3.57 -16.42
C ALA A 293 15.51 -4.48 -17.33
N GLY A 294 14.22 -4.18 -17.52
CA GLY A 294 13.34 -4.88 -18.46
C GLY A 294 13.77 -4.71 -19.92
N ALA A 295 14.20 -3.51 -20.31
CA ALA A 295 14.72 -3.26 -21.65
C ALA A 295 16.02 -4.06 -21.91
N ILE A 296 16.93 -4.10 -20.94
CA ILE A 296 18.16 -4.90 -21.06
C ILE A 296 17.83 -6.40 -21.13
N TRP A 297 16.85 -6.86 -20.34
CA TRP A 297 16.38 -8.24 -20.48
C TRP A 297 15.74 -8.51 -21.85
N ALA A 298 14.94 -7.59 -22.39
CA ALA A 298 14.29 -7.72 -23.68
C ALA A 298 15.30 -7.87 -24.84
N GLU A 299 16.47 -7.23 -24.73
CA GLU A 299 17.58 -7.44 -25.67
C GLU A 299 18.07 -8.89 -25.62
N SER A 300 18.31 -9.42 -24.43
CA SER A 300 18.76 -10.81 -24.26
C SER A 300 17.71 -11.83 -24.72
N ALA A 301 16.41 -11.54 -24.53
CA ALA A 301 15.32 -12.46 -24.84
C ALA A 301 14.86 -12.39 -26.31
N TRP A 302 14.92 -11.22 -26.94
CA TRP A 302 14.31 -10.95 -28.25
C TRP A 302 15.21 -10.16 -29.20
N GLY A 303 16.47 -9.89 -28.86
CA GLY A 303 17.43 -9.17 -29.68
C GLY A 303 17.13 -7.67 -29.86
N ARG A 304 16.35 -7.08 -28.98
CA ARG A 304 15.98 -5.66 -29.02
C ARG A 304 15.65 -5.11 -27.64
N TYR A 305 16.08 -3.91 -27.34
CA TYR A 305 15.81 -3.24 -26.05
C TYR A 305 14.35 -2.80 -25.87
N TRP A 306 13.68 -2.43 -26.96
CA TRP A 306 12.32 -1.89 -26.93
C TRP A 306 11.62 -2.14 -28.27
N GLY A 307 10.35 -2.50 -28.24
CA GLY A 307 9.59 -2.81 -29.44
C GLY A 307 8.11 -2.48 -29.35
N TRP A 308 7.73 -1.66 -28.34
CA TRP A 308 6.34 -1.26 -28.14
C TRP A 308 5.38 -2.43 -27.94
N ASP A 309 5.88 -3.54 -27.37
CA ASP A 309 5.02 -4.60 -26.91
C ASP A 309 3.98 -4.04 -25.94
N PRO A 310 2.75 -4.58 -25.89
CA PRO A 310 1.71 -4.05 -24.98
C PRO A 310 2.18 -3.91 -23.54
N LYS A 311 2.98 -4.85 -23.03
CA LYS A 311 3.54 -4.81 -21.68
C LYS A 311 4.53 -3.65 -21.49
N GLU A 312 5.42 -3.45 -22.47
CA GLU A 312 6.37 -2.34 -22.48
C GLU A 312 5.63 -0.99 -22.52
N THR A 313 4.64 -0.88 -23.41
CA THR A 313 3.82 0.33 -23.59
C THR A 313 3.09 0.71 -22.30
N TRP A 314 2.42 -0.23 -21.63
CA TRP A 314 1.69 0.05 -20.40
C TRP A 314 2.61 0.26 -19.20
N ALA A 315 3.81 -0.34 -19.18
CA ALA A 315 4.83 -0.01 -18.20
C ALA A 315 5.30 1.45 -18.32
N PHE A 316 5.48 1.92 -19.57
CA PHE A 316 5.82 3.31 -19.86
C PHE A 316 4.65 4.28 -19.55
N ILE A 317 3.40 3.94 -19.91
CA ILE A 317 2.21 4.72 -19.52
C ILE A 317 2.12 4.87 -18.00
N THR A 318 2.37 3.79 -17.26
CA THR A 318 2.41 3.83 -15.79
C THR A 318 3.50 4.79 -15.30
N TRP A 319 4.69 4.74 -15.90
CA TRP A 319 5.78 5.65 -15.56
C TRP A 319 5.40 7.12 -15.81
N VAL A 320 4.83 7.43 -16.98
CA VAL A 320 4.36 8.79 -17.31
C VAL A 320 3.31 9.25 -16.31
N ALA A 321 2.34 8.42 -15.97
CA ALA A 321 1.28 8.77 -15.03
C ALA A 321 1.83 9.08 -13.62
N TYR A 322 2.77 8.29 -13.10
CA TYR A 322 3.43 8.61 -11.81
C TYR A 322 4.36 9.82 -11.92
N ALA A 323 5.05 10.01 -13.04
CA ALA A 323 5.83 11.24 -13.29
C ALA A 323 4.93 12.49 -13.27
N CYS A 324 3.78 12.44 -13.94
CA CYS A 324 2.76 13.51 -13.89
C CYS A 324 2.27 13.76 -12.46
N TYR A 325 2.01 12.72 -11.68
CA TYR A 325 1.65 12.85 -10.27
C TYR A 325 2.71 13.59 -9.47
N LEU A 326 3.97 13.17 -9.56
CA LEU A 326 5.08 13.79 -8.83
C LEU A 326 5.36 15.22 -9.31
N HIS A 327 5.29 15.44 -10.62
CA HIS A 327 5.43 16.78 -11.21
C HIS A 327 4.34 17.73 -10.73
N ALA A 328 3.08 17.32 -10.79
CA ALA A 328 1.95 18.12 -10.32
C ALA A 328 2.10 18.50 -8.84
N ARG A 329 2.62 17.58 -8.01
CA ARG A 329 2.85 17.84 -6.59
C ARG A 329 4.03 18.78 -6.31
N SER A 330 5.10 18.70 -7.10
CA SER A 330 6.32 19.48 -6.88
C SER A 330 6.26 20.87 -7.49
N THR A 331 5.73 21.03 -8.71
CA THR A 331 5.75 22.28 -9.47
C THR A 331 4.42 23.02 -9.45
N ALA A 332 3.31 22.32 -9.74
CA ALA A 332 1.99 22.96 -9.77
C ALA A 332 1.35 23.10 -8.36
N GLY A 333 2.04 22.62 -7.31
CA GLY A 333 1.55 22.68 -5.93
C GLY A 333 0.24 21.91 -5.72
N TRP A 334 -0.10 20.98 -6.59
CA TRP A 334 -1.31 20.18 -6.46
C TRP A 334 -1.19 19.24 -5.26
N LYS A 335 -2.01 19.51 -4.27
CA LYS A 335 -2.12 18.70 -3.05
C LYS A 335 -3.57 18.23 -2.90
N GLY A 336 -3.76 17.26 -2.04
CA GLY A 336 -5.10 16.80 -1.72
C GLY A 336 -5.74 15.99 -2.85
N ARG A 337 -7.04 16.19 -3.05
CA ARG A 337 -7.89 15.35 -3.93
C ARG A 337 -7.41 15.31 -5.39
N LYS A 338 -6.95 16.43 -5.96
CA LYS A 338 -6.48 16.48 -7.35
C LYS A 338 -5.29 15.55 -7.56
N ALA A 339 -4.30 15.60 -6.67
CA ALA A 339 -3.14 14.71 -6.72
C ALA A 339 -3.53 13.25 -6.44
N ALA A 340 -4.47 13.02 -5.51
CA ALA A 340 -4.95 11.68 -5.20
C ALA A 340 -5.58 10.99 -6.42
N TYR A 341 -6.37 11.69 -7.22
CA TYR A 341 -6.95 11.12 -8.44
C TYR A 341 -5.87 10.75 -9.46
N ILE A 342 -4.83 11.58 -9.65
CA ILE A 342 -3.72 11.24 -10.56
C ILE A 342 -2.99 10.00 -10.06
N ALA A 343 -2.73 9.88 -8.75
CA ALA A 343 -2.08 8.70 -8.17
C ALA A 343 -2.91 7.43 -8.39
N LEU A 344 -4.25 7.50 -8.24
CA LEU A 344 -5.13 6.36 -8.50
C LEU A 344 -5.20 5.99 -9.98
N ILE A 345 -5.18 6.97 -10.89
CA ILE A 345 -5.08 6.73 -12.33
C ILE A 345 -3.75 6.03 -12.65
N ALA A 346 -2.64 6.49 -12.07
CA ALA A 346 -1.34 5.86 -12.27
C ALA A 346 -1.32 4.40 -11.76
N PHE A 347 -1.95 4.13 -10.62
CA PHE A 347 -2.10 2.77 -10.12
C PHE A 347 -3.03 1.93 -10.99
N ALA A 348 -4.11 2.49 -11.51
CA ALA A 348 -4.99 1.80 -12.46
C ALA A 348 -4.24 1.43 -13.76
N CYS A 349 -3.35 2.27 -14.26
CA CYS A 349 -2.46 1.93 -15.38
C CYS A 349 -1.55 0.76 -15.03
N TRP A 350 -1.00 0.72 -13.80
CA TRP A 350 -0.19 -0.41 -13.33
C TRP A 350 -1.03 -1.70 -13.24
N LEU A 351 -2.23 -1.65 -12.68
CA LEU A 351 -3.16 -2.79 -12.63
C LEU A 351 -3.52 -3.30 -14.02
N PHE A 352 -3.80 -2.39 -14.95
CA PHE A 352 -4.09 -2.76 -16.34
C PHE A 352 -2.86 -3.38 -17.01
N ASN A 353 -1.66 -2.83 -16.78
CA ASN A 353 -0.43 -3.45 -17.26
C ASN A 353 -0.29 -4.88 -16.74
N TYR A 354 -0.63 -5.12 -15.47
CA TYR A 354 -0.48 -6.44 -14.89
C TYR A 354 -1.61 -7.40 -15.30
N TYR A 355 -2.86 -7.09 -15.00
CA TYR A 355 -4.00 -7.97 -15.30
C TYR A 355 -4.52 -7.80 -16.73
N GLY A 356 -4.78 -6.56 -17.13
CA GLY A 356 -5.44 -6.26 -18.40
C GLY A 356 -4.62 -6.73 -19.60
N VAL A 357 -3.34 -6.39 -19.64
CA VAL A 357 -2.44 -6.79 -20.73
C VAL A 357 -2.26 -8.31 -20.76
N ASN A 358 -2.05 -8.95 -19.60
CA ASN A 358 -1.82 -10.39 -19.57
C ASN A 358 -3.06 -11.22 -19.96
N ILE A 359 -4.26 -10.74 -19.65
CA ILE A 359 -5.51 -11.51 -19.86
C ILE A 359 -6.13 -11.19 -21.24
N PHE A 360 -6.08 -9.92 -21.69
CA PHE A 360 -6.87 -9.46 -22.83
C PHE A 360 -6.02 -9.12 -24.07
N VAL A 361 -4.70 -9.00 -23.94
CA VAL A 361 -3.86 -8.50 -25.04
C VAL A 361 -2.74 -9.47 -25.35
N GLY A 362 -2.76 -10.04 -26.56
CA GLY A 362 -1.65 -10.88 -27.05
C GLY A 362 -0.38 -10.08 -27.26
N GLY A 363 0.78 -10.63 -26.89
CA GLY A 363 2.09 -9.99 -27.03
C GLY A 363 3.24 -10.95 -26.72
N LYS A 364 4.46 -10.41 -26.70
CA LYS A 364 5.66 -11.21 -26.38
C LYS A 364 5.71 -11.68 -24.91
N HIS A 365 4.87 -11.13 -24.07
CA HIS A 365 4.70 -11.51 -22.66
C HIS A 365 3.52 -12.47 -22.43
N SER A 366 3.02 -13.13 -23.45
CA SER A 366 1.88 -14.06 -23.37
C SER A 366 2.19 -15.42 -22.72
N TYR A 367 3.37 -15.60 -22.17
CA TYR A 367 3.75 -16.77 -21.35
C TYR A 367 3.25 -16.69 -19.89
N ALA A 368 2.31 -15.80 -19.61
CA ALA A 368 1.81 -15.59 -18.25
C ALA A 368 0.99 -16.75 -17.67
N GLY A 369 0.66 -17.77 -18.45
CA GLY A 369 -0.04 -18.97 -18.01
C GLY A 369 -1.58 -18.81 -17.95
N VAL A 370 -2.15 -17.85 -18.68
CA VAL A 370 -3.60 -17.59 -18.81
C VAL A 370 -3.99 -17.59 -20.26
#